data_2afd38973de04b56df128e97dcca21d9
#
_entry.id   2afd38973de04b56df128e97dcca21d9
#
_cell.length_a   1.000
_cell.length_b   1.000
_cell.length_c   1.000
_cell.angle_alpha   90.00
_cell.angle_beta   90.00
_cell.angle_gamma   90.00
#
_symmetry.space_group_name_H-M   'P 1'
#
loop_
_entity.id
_entity.type
_entity.pdbx_description
1 polymer ?
#
loop_
_entity_poly.entity_id
_entity_poly.type
_entity_poly.pdbx_seq_one_letter_code
_entity_poly.pdbx_strand_id
1 'polypeptide(L)'
;MMRYEENTREESVCIECGAPIQGRKDKQFCSALCKNKWHNRQGRQRRQHRLRTVAALNRNYEILDGLLKEKKTSAGLEELERAGYEAALVTGHRKGRFRHEEYSCFDIMFCRSDTKIFHLRRKESDGACGAGSFPACGRTREPPPIALRSGPSPAPSSRR
;
A
#
# COMPACT_ATOMS: atom_id res chain seq x y z
N MET A 1 -14.21 60.39 -9.07
CA MET A 1 -14.44 59.59 -7.86
C MET A 1 -14.06 58.16 -8.19
N MET A 2 -12.87 57.71 -7.79
CA MET A 2 -12.43 56.33 -7.98
C MET A 2 -13.04 55.50 -6.86
N ARG A 3 -13.86 54.51 -7.23
CA ARG A 3 -14.38 53.51 -6.27
C ARG A 3 -13.23 52.55 -5.97
N TYR A 4 -12.77 52.52 -4.73
CA TYR A 4 -11.94 51.45 -4.21
C TYR A 4 -12.85 50.22 -4.10
N GLU A 5 -12.58 49.22 -4.93
CA GLU A 5 -13.18 47.89 -4.74
C GLU A 5 -12.63 47.31 -3.44
N GLU A 6 -13.50 47.14 -2.47
CA GLU A 6 -13.16 46.42 -1.23
C GLU A 6 -12.75 45.02 -1.60
N ASN A 7 -11.44 44.74 -1.47
CA ASN A 7 -10.84 43.43 -1.63
C ASN A 7 -11.39 42.54 -0.49
N THR A 8 -12.49 41.84 -0.76
CA THR A 8 -13.06 40.86 0.13
C THR A 8 -12.01 39.77 0.36
N ARG A 9 -11.33 39.83 1.51
CA ARG A 9 -10.40 38.78 1.96
C ARG A 9 -11.20 37.50 2.08
N GLU A 10 -10.97 36.54 1.16
CA GLU A 10 -11.45 35.19 1.32
C GLU A 10 -10.92 34.64 2.64
N GLU A 11 -11.81 34.47 3.59
CA GLU A 11 -11.45 33.90 4.90
C GLU A 11 -11.05 32.47 4.72
N SER A 12 -9.77 32.16 4.92
CA SER A 12 -9.29 30.78 4.91
C SER A 12 -9.84 30.03 6.12
N VAL A 13 -10.43 28.86 5.87
CA VAL A 13 -11.02 28.01 6.93
C VAL A 13 -10.17 26.75 7.16
N CYS A 14 -10.17 26.27 8.38
CA CYS A 14 -9.44 25.06 8.77
C CYS A 14 -10.04 23.81 8.11
N ILE A 15 -9.25 23.06 7.37
CA ILE A 15 -9.67 21.84 6.69
C ILE A 15 -10.23 20.79 7.66
N GLU A 16 -9.79 20.79 8.92
CA GLU A 16 -10.21 19.77 9.89
C GLU A 16 -11.48 20.17 10.67
N CYS A 17 -11.58 21.41 11.13
CA CYS A 17 -12.67 21.84 12.02
C CYS A 17 -13.56 22.93 11.43
N GLY A 18 -13.23 23.48 10.26
CA GLY A 18 -14.00 24.55 9.62
C GLY A 18 -13.86 25.94 10.28
N ALA A 19 -13.09 26.06 11.34
CA ALA A 19 -12.92 27.36 12.01
C ALA A 19 -12.11 28.34 11.15
N PRO A 20 -12.40 29.65 11.19
CA PRO A 20 -11.65 30.67 10.46
C PRO A 20 -10.19 30.67 10.91
N ILE A 21 -9.27 30.83 9.96
CA ILE A 21 -7.84 30.84 10.22
C ILE A 21 -7.34 32.27 10.07
N GLN A 22 -6.65 32.78 11.09
CA GLN A 22 -5.93 34.03 11.02
C GLN A 22 -4.46 33.75 10.70
N GLY A 23 -3.86 34.57 9.84
CA GLY A 23 -2.44 34.51 9.52
C GLY A 23 -2.14 34.42 8.02
N ARG A 24 -1.11 33.65 7.65
CA ARG A 24 -0.67 33.51 6.25
C ARG A 24 -1.72 32.82 5.39
N LYS A 25 -1.81 33.20 4.12
CA LYS A 25 -2.76 32.64 3.14
C LYS A 25 -2.56 31.15 2.88
N ASP A 26 -1.35 30.61 3.12
CA ASP A 26 -0.99 29.19 2.94
C ASP A 26 -1.34 28.31 4.15
N LYS A 27 -1.82 28.91 5.24
CA LYS A 27 -2.17 28.17 6.46
C LYS A 27 -3.48 27.39 6.25
N GLN A 28 -3.39 26.07 6.37
CA GLN A 28 -4.52 25.16 6.15
C GLN A 28 -5.19 24.68 7.45
N PHE A 29 -4.56 24.88 8.60
CA PHE A 29 -5.03 24.40 9.91
C PHE A 29 -4.98 25.52 10.95
N CYS A 30 -6.00 25.61 11.79
CA CYS A 30 -6.04 26.59 12.88
C CYS A 30 -4.97 26.30 13.96
N SER A 31 -4.66 25.02 14.21
CA SER A 31 -3.72 24.59 15.24
C SER A 31 -2.94 23.33 14.83
N ALA A 32 -1.87 23.03 15.56
CA ALA A 32 -1.11 21.79 15.41
C ALA A 32 -1.98 20.55 15.72
N LEU A 33 -2.92 20.65 16.63
CA LEU A 33 -3.86 19.57 16.96
C LEU A 33 -4.74 19.23 15.74
N CYS A 34 -5.31 20.19 15.05
CA CYS A 34 -6.10 19.97 13.84
C CYS A 34 -5.25 19.36 12.72
N LYS A 35 -4.03 19.84 12.52
CA LYS A 35 -3.08 19.27 11.57
C LYS A 35 -2.80 17.78 11.89
N ASN A 36 -2.46 17.47 13.14
CA ASN A 36 -2.17 16.09 13.55
C ASN A 36 -3.40 15.19 13.41
N LYS A 37 -4.58 15.65 13.79
CA LYS A 37 -5.84 14.92 13.67
C LYS A 37 -6.14 14.57 12.22
N TRP A 38 -6.00 15.54 11.31
CA TRP A 38 -6.18 15.34 9.87
C TRP A 38 -5.19 14.32 9.31
N HIS A 39 -3.88 14.47 9.58
CA HIS A 39 -2.86 13.54 9.11
C HIS A 39 -3.06 12.12 9.67
N ASN A 40 -3.44 12.00 10.94
CA ASN A 40 -3.72 10.71 11.57
C ASN A 40 -4.93 10.02 10.91
N ARG A 41 -5.99 10.79 10.58
CA ARG A 41 -7.16 10.27 9.87
C ARG A 41 -6.78 9.78 8.47
N GLN A 42 -6.04 10.56 7.71
CA GLN A 42 -5.54 10.17 6.39
C GLN A 42 -4.64 8.92 6.46
N GLY A 43 -3.73 8.90 7.40
CA GLY A 43 -2.85 7.74 7.63
C GLY A 43 -3.63 6.47 8.00
N ARG A 44 -4.69 6.60 8.81
CA ARG A 44 -5.57 5.48 9.17
C ARG A 44 -6.34 4.96 7.96
N GLN A 45 -6.93 5.84 7.15
CA GLN A 45 -7.65 5.47 5.93
C GLN A 45 -6.74 4.73 4.94
N ARG A 46 -5.52 5.25 4.68
CA ARG A 46 -4.54 4.60 3.79
C ARG A 46 -4.14 3.21 4.29
N ARG A 47 -3.91 3.05 5.60
CA ARG A 47 -3.60 1.74 6.19
C ARG A 47 -4.78 0.77 6.05
N GLN A 48 -5.98 1.23 6.33
CA GLN A 48 -7.19 0.40 6.24
C GLN A 48 -7.43 -0.08 4.81
N HIS A 49 -7.28 0.80 3.82
CA HIS A 49 -7.38 0.43 2.40
C HIS A 49 -6.36 -0.66 2.05
N ARG A 50 -5.08 -0.44 2.39
CA ARG A 50 -4.02 -1.42 2.12
C ARG A 50 -4.27 -2.76 2.81
N LEU A 51 -4.71 -2.76 4.05
CA LEU A 51 -5.03 -3.99 4.77
C LEU A 51 -6.17 -4.77 4.12
N ARG A 52 -7.20 -4.10 3.61
CA ARG A 52 -8.29 -4.74 2.86
C ARG A 52 -7.78 -5.40 1.59
N THR A 53 -6.96 -4.69 0.81
CA THR A 53 -6.37 -5.24 -0.42
C THR A 53 -5.50 -6.46 -0.15
N VAL A 54 -4.65 -6.42 0.89
CA VAL A 54 -3.81 -7.55 1.27
C VAL A 54 -4.67 -8.73 1.75
N ALA A 55 -5.71 -8.48 2.54
CA ALA A 55 -6.61 -9.54 3.00
C ALA A 55 -7.35 -10.22 1.83
N ALA A 56 -7.78 -9.46 0.83
CA ALA A 56 -8.43 -10.00 -0.36
C ALA A 56 -7.45 -10.80 -1.23
N LEU A 57 -6.21 -10.32 -1.40
CA LEU A 57 -5.16 -11.10 -2.10
C LEU A 57 -4.83 -12.41 -1.38
N ASN A 58 -4.75 -12.40 -0.05
CA ASN A 58 -4.53 -13.63 0.73
C ASN A 58 -5.69 -14.62 0.56
N ARG A 59 -6.94 -14.12 0.59
CA ARG A 59 -8.11 -14.96 0.32
C ARG A 59 -8.08 -15.57 -1.07
N ASN A 60 -7.75 -14.78 -2.09
CA ASN A 60 -7.56 -15.29 -3.45
C ASN A 60 -6.52 -16.41 -3.48
N TYR A 61 -5.41 -16.21 -2.79
CA TYR A 61 -4.35 -17.23 -2.72
C TYR A 61 -4.84 -18.51 -2.06
N GLU A 62 -5.54 -18.44 -0.93
CA GLU A 62 -6.08 -19.62 -0.22
C GLU A 62 -7.07 -20.41 -1.08
N ILE A 63 -7.95 -19.71 -1.84
CA ILE A 63 -8.89 -20.35 -2.75
C ILE A 63 -8.14 -21.08 -3.87
N LEU A 64 -7.16 -20.44 -4.52
CA LEU A 64 -6.39 -21.02 -5.60
C LEU A 64 -5.50 -22.18 -5.11
N ASP A 65 -4.92 -22.06 -3.93
CA ASP A 65 -4.14 -23.11 -3.29
C ASP A 65 -5.00 -24.34 -2.95
N GLY A 66 -6.23 -24.11 -2.49
CA GLY A 66 -7.23 -25.15 -2.27
C GLY A 66 -7.50 -25.95 -3.56
N LEU A 67 -7.72 -25.28 -4.69
CA LEU A 67 -7.91 -25.94 -5.98
C LEU A 67 -6.71 -26.77 -6.41
N LEU A 68 -5.50 -26.27 -6.20
CA LEU A 68 -4.27 -27.00 -6.50
C LEU A 68 -4.11 -28.24 -5.63
N LYS A 69 -4.47 -28.17 -4.35
CA LYS A 69 -4.49 -29.34 -3.45
C LYS A 69 -5.49 -30.40 -3.90
N GLU A 70 -6.60 -29.99 -4.44
CA GLU A 70 -7.61 -30.88 -5.05
C GLU A 70 -7.22 -31.35 -6.47
N LYS A 71 -6.01 -30.98 -6.96
CA LYS A 71 -5.52 -31.27 -8.33
C LYS A 71 -6.41 -30.72 -9.44
N LYS A 72 -7.21 -29.71 -9.15
CA LYS A 72 -8.01 -28.99 -10.13
C LYS A 72 -7.14 -27.94 -10.83
N THR A 73 -7.09 -27.99 -12.14
CA THR A 73 -6.34 -27.03 -12.97
C THR A 73 -7.22 -25.95 -13.57
N SER A 74 -8.53 -26.03 -13.36
CA SER A 74 -9.51 -25.06 -13.84
C SER A 74 -10.69 -24.96 -12.88
N ALA A 75 -11.32 -23.77 -12.83
CA ALA A 75 -12.55 -23.53 -12.05
C ALA A 75 -13.38 -22.44 -12.70
N GLY A 76 -14.69 -22.47 -12.50
CA GLY A 76 -15.61 -21.41 -12.94
C GLY A 76 -15.42 -20.14 -12.15
N LEU A 77 -15.40 -18.98 -12.84
CA LEU A 77 -15.19 -17.69 -12.17
C LEU A 77 -16.31 -17.38 -11.18
N GLU A 78 -17.56 -17.67 -11.54
CA GLU A 78 -18.74 -17.48 -10.70
C GLU A 78 -18.69 -18.31 -9.40
N GLU A 79 -18.18 -19.55 -9.47
CA GLU A 79 -17.98 -20.39 -8.30
C GLU A 79 -16.93 -19.81 -7.35
N LEU A 80 -15.83 -19.30 -7.93
CA LEU A 80 -14.76 -18.65 -7.17
C LEU A 80 -15.21 -17.36 -6.53
N GLU A 81 -15.98 -16.54 -7.23
CA GLU A 81 -16.54 -15.30 -6.69
C GLU A 81 -17.50 -15.57 -5.54
N ARG A 82 -18.31 -16.61 -5.61
CA ARG A 82 -19.14 -17.06 -4.47
C ARG A 82 -18.30 -17.51 -3.27
N ALA A 83 -17.11 -18.04 -3.50
CA ALA A 83 -16.15 -18.35 -2.44
C ALA A 83 -15.40 -17.09 -1.92
N GLY A 84 -15.61 -15.91 -2.52
CA GLY A 84 -14.98 -14.65 -2.15
C GLY A 84 -13.72 -14.30 -2.92
N TYR A 85 -13.50 -14.92 -4.08
CA TYR A 85 -12.42 -14.57 -4.98
C TYR A 85 -12.66 -13.21 -5.65
N GLU A 86 -11.70 -12.32 -5.58
CA GLU A 86 -11.74 -11.01 -6.22
C GLU A 86 -10.88 -11.01 -7.50
N ALA A 87 -11.52 -11.20 -8.65
CA ALA A 87 -10.84 -11.34 -9.94
C ALA A 87 -10.02 -10.11 -10.36
N ALA A 88 -10.35 -8.92 -9.83
CA ALA A 88 -9.61 -7.69 -10.09
C ALA A 88 -8.26 -7.62 -9.35
N LEU A 89 -8.07 -8.42 -8.30
CA LEU A 89 -6.88 -8.39 -7.46
C LEU A 89 -5.94 -9.54 -7.81
N VAL A 90 -4.85 -9.20 -8.47
CA VAL A 90 -3.76 -10.11 -8.83
C VAL A 90 -2.42 -9.49 -8.45
N THR A 91 -1.39 -10.30 -8.21
CA THR A 91 -0.04 -9.80 -7.88
C THR A 91 0.82 -9.58 -9.12
N GLY A 92 0.45 -10.15 -10.24
CA GLY A 92 1.16 -9.96 -11.50
C GLY A 92 0.32 -10.32 -12.70
N HIS A 93 0.70 -9.74 -13.83
CA HIS A 93 0.08 -9.97 -15.12
C HIS A 93 1.16 -9.93 -16.19
N ARG A 94 1.12 -10.86 -17.12
CA ARG A 94 2.02 -10.88 -18.29
C ARG A 94 1.31 -11.46 -19.51
N LYS A 95 1.74 -11.06 -20.70
CA LYS A 95 1.33 -11.71 -21.94
C LYS A 95 2.10 -13.02 -22.08
N GLY A 96 1.36 -14.12 -22.06
CA GLY A 96 1.89 -15.46 -22.30
C GLY A 96 2.07 -15.77 -23.77
N ARG A 97 2.54 -16.99 -24.09
CA ARG A 97 2.58 -17.50 -25.46
C ARG A 97 1.15 -17.61 -26.02
N PHE A 98 1.00 -17.48 -27.33
CA PHE A 98 -0.29 -17.60 -28.03
C PHE A 98 -1.36 -16.56 -27.67
N ARG A 99 -0.95 -15.33 -27.27
CA ARG A 99 -1.83 -14.22 -26.88
C ARG A 99 -2.71 -14.48 -25.66
N HIS A 100 -2.47 -15.54 -24.90
CA HIS A 100 -3.15 -15.74 -23.62
C HIS A 100 -2.53 -14.81 -22.56
N GLU A 101 -3.40 -14.22 -21.77
CA GLU A 101 -2.98 -13.42 -20.63
C GLU A 101 -2.77 -14.34 -19.42
N GLU A 102 -1.56 -14.34 -18.88
CA GLU A 102 -1.22 -15.06 -17.65
C GLU A 102 -1.27 -14.09 -16.49
N TYR A 103 -1.98 -14.50 -15.46
CA TYR A 103 -2.09 -13.81 -14.18
C TYR A 103 -1.34 -14.59 -13.12
N SER A 104 -0.91 -13.87 -12.07
CA SER A 104 -0.33 -14.52 -10.90
C SER A 104 -0.93 -13.98 -9.61
N CYS A 105 -1.10 -14.89 -8.66
CA CYS A 105 -1.39 -14.59 -7.27
C CYS A 105 -0.26 -15.19 -6.44
N PHE A 106 0.72 -14.35 -6.08
CA PHE A 106 2.01 -14.75 -5.50
C PHE A 106 2.75 -15.76 -6.39
N ASP A 107 2.92 -17.00 -5.92
CA ASP A 107 3.57 -18.10 -6.63
C ASP A 107 2.62 -18.93 -7.51
N ILE A 108 1.31 -18.68 -7.46
CA ILE A 108 0.32 -19.38 -8.27
C ILE A 108 0.06 -18.61 -9.57
N MET A 109 0.19 -19.30 -10.67
CA MET A 109 -0.03 -18.78 -12.02
C MET A 109 -1.25 -19.43 -12.67
N PHE A 110 -2.00 -18.65 -13.43
CA PHE A 110 -3.19 -19.11 -14.14
C PHE A 110 -3.48 -18.21 -15.34
N CYS A 111 -4.26 -18.75 -16.29
CA CYS A 111 -4.88 -17.97 -17.35
C CYS A 111 -6.35 -17.71 -17.00
N ARG A 112 -6.91 -16.60 -17.46
CA ARG A 112 -8.31 -16.25 -17.22
C ARG A 112 -9.02 -15.95 -18.52
N SER A 113 -10.25 -16.46 -18.64
CA SER A 113 -11.26 -16.03 -19.60
C SER A 113 -12.41 -15.34 -18.87
N ASP A 114 -13.43 -14.90 -19.58
CA ASP A 114 -14.60 -14.22 -19.00
C ASP A 114 -15.39 -15.11 -18.03
N THR A 115 -15.33 -16.43 -18.17
CA THR A 115 -16.15 -17.38 -17.42
C THR A 115 -15.37 -18.31 -16.49
N LYS A 116 -14.08 -18.47 -16.70
CA LYS A 116 -13.28 -19.44 -15.94
C LYS A 116 -11.81 -19.03 -15.83
N ILE A 117 -11.14 -19.60 -14.82
CA ILE A 117 -9.69 -19.68 -14.74
C ILE A 117 -9.25 -21.07 -15.22
N PHE A 118 -8.07 -21.16 -15.82
CA PHE A 118 -7.51 -22.42 -16.33
C PHE A 118 -5.98 -22.35 -16.34
N HIS A 119 -5.32 -23.49 -16.57
CA HIS A 119 -3.87 -23.66 -16.46
C HIS A 119 -3.34 -23.22 -15.09
N LEU A 120 -4.08 -23.53 -14.03
CA LEU A 120 -3.67 -23.25 -12.67
C LEU A 120 -2.45 -24.10 -12.31
N ARG A 121 -1.36 -23.43 -11.92
CA ARG A 121 -0.09 -24.08 -11.57
C ARG A 121 0.70 -23.25 -10.57
N ARG A 122 1.57 -23.85 -9.79
CA ARG A 122 2.59 -23.10 -9.06
C ARG A 122 3.70 -22.67 -10.01
N LYS A 123 4.23 -21.50 -9.78
CA LYS A 123 5.49 -21.09 -10.37
C LYS A 123 6.56 -22.03 -9.83
N GLU A 124 7.20 -22.81 -10.69
CA GLU A 124 8.39 -23.50 -10.29
C GLU A 124 9.38 -22.45 -9.80
N SER A 125 9.72 -22.50 -8.51
CA SER A 125 10.89 -21.77 -8.05
C SER A 125 12.03 -22.32 -8.90
N ASP A 126 12.65 -21.49 -9.71
CA ASP A 126 13.94 -21.79 -10.32
C ASP A 126 14.94 -22.04 -9.20
N GLY A 127 14.74 -23.16 -8.52
CA GLY A 127 15.60 -23.73 -7.51
C GLY A 127 16.70 -24.52 -8.17
N ALA A 128 17.53 -23.80 -8.88
CA ALA A 128 18.90 -24.16 -9.17
C ALA A 128 19.61 -22.87 -9.54
N CYS A 129 19.97 -22.08 -8.55
CA CYS A 129 21.23 -21.37 -8.65
C CYS A 129 22.30 -22.43 -8.82
N GLY A 130 22.51 -22.86 -10.09
CA GLY A 130 23.75 -23.48 -10.47
C GLY A 130 24.89 -22.63 -9.92
N ALA A 131 25.81 -23.29 -9.24
CA ALA A 131 27.05 -22.72 -8.74
C ALA A 131 27.80 -22.04 -9.90
N GLY A 132 27.42 -20.80 -10.21
CA GLY A 132 28.12 -19.88 -11.10
C GLY A 132 28.80 -18.88 -10.20
N SER A 133 30.11 -18.99 -10.07
CA SER A 133 31.03 -18.09 -9.40
C SER A 133 30.63 -16.64 -9.57
N PHE A 134 30.07 -16.02 -8.53
CA PHE A 134 30.10 -14.57 -8.42
C PHE A 134 31.44 -14.18 -7.87
N PRO A 135 32.24 -13.31 -8.57
CA PRO A 135 33.40 -12.74 -7.97
C PRO A 135 32.98 -11.94 -6.73
N ALA A 136 33.67 -12.23 -5.64
CA ALA A 136 33.52 -11.52 -4.39
C ALA A 136 33.75 -10.02 -4.61
N CYS A 137 32.67 -9.25 -4.71
CA CYS A 137 32.72 -7.81 -4.58
C CYS A 137 32.50 -7.49 -3.10
N GLY A 138 33.60 -7.45 -2.37
CA GLY A 138 33.65 -7.00 -1.01
C GLY A 138 33.19 -5.55 -0.90
N ARG A 139 32.26 -5.32 -0.04
CA ARG A 139 32.09 -4.25 0.96
C ARG A 139 30.70 -4.31 1.54
N THR A 140 30.56 -5.09 2.59
CA THR A 140 29.50 -4.89 3.56
C THR A 140 29.67 -3.50 4.16
N ARG A 141 28.87 -2.54 3.69
CA ARG A 141 28.65 -1.31 4.45
C ARG A 141 27.69 -1.66 5.58
N GLU A 142 28.23 -1.82 6.77
CA GLU A 142 27.42 -1.77 7.97
C GLU A 142 26.63 -0.46 8.00
N PRO A 143 25.32 -0.50 8.33
CA PRO A 143 24.60 0.73 8.56
C PRO A 143 25.19 1.44 9.79
N PRO A 144 25.29 2.79 9.76
CA PRO A 144 25.83 3.53 10.88
C PRO A 144 24.96 3.29 12.14
N PRO A 145 25.56 3.20 13.34
CA PRO A 145 24.82 3.01 14.56
C PRO A 145 23.85 4.17 14.76
N ILE A 146 22.59 3.83 15.08
CA ILE A 146 21.55 4.80 15.43
C ILE A 146 22.00 5.52 16.71
N ALA A 147 22.48 6.75 16.58
CA ALA A 147 22.78 7.61 17.71
C ALA A 147 21.49 7.86 18.47
N LEU A 148 21.36 7.25 19.64
CA LEU A 148 20.36 7.60 20.65
C LEU A 148 20.61 9.05 21.04
N ARG A 149 19.75 9.97 20.55
CA ARG A 149 19.76 11.35 21.04
C ARG A 149 19.41 11.32 22.52
N SER A 150 20.43 11.54 23.33
CA SER A 150 20.29 11.88 24.75
C SER A 150 19.39 13.12 24.86
N GLY A 151 18.28 12.97 25.59
CA GLY A 151 17.35 14.05 25.85
C GLY A 151 18.02 15.18 26.67
N PRO A 152 17.47 16.41 26.59
CA PRO A 152 18.00 17.53 27.34
C PRO A 152 17.86 17.28 28.88
N SER A 153 18.94 17.48 29.60
CA SER A 153 18.97 17.47 31.06
C SER A 153 18.00 18.51 31.64
N PRO A 154 17.32 18.20 32.76
CA PRO A 154 16.50 19.19 33.45
C PRO A 154 17.37 20.29 34.07
N ALA A 155 16.95 21.54 33.86
CA ALA A 155 17.57 22.71 34.46
C ALA A 155 17.45 22.70 35.99
N PRO A 156 18.45 23.22 36.74
CA PRO A 156 18.39 23.27 38.21
C PRO A 156 17.35 24.28 38.68
N SER A 157 16.52 23.82 39.61
CA SER A 157 15.56 24.64 40.34
C SER A 157 16.30 25.69 41.17
N SER A 158 16.18 26.96 40.85
CA SER A 158 16.61 28.07 41.66
C SER A 158 15.52 28.36 42.71
N ARG A 159 15.77 28.00 43.94
CA ARG A 159 15.05 28.53 45.12
C ARG A 159 15.58 29.94 45.43
N ARG A 160 14.68 30.91 45.44
CA ARG A 160 14.59 32.00 46.43
C ARG A 160 13.18 32.58 46.43
#